data_5421ba2f1420408f0661bf15d1991233
#
_entry.id   5421ba2f1420408f0661bf15d1991233
#
_cell.length_a   1.000
_cell.length_b   1.000
_cell.length_c   1.000
_cell.angle_alpha   90.00
_cell.angle_beta   90.00
_cell.angle_gamma   90.00
#
_symmetry.space_group_name_H-M   'P 1'
#
loop_
_entity.id
_entity.type
_entity.pdbx_description
1 polymer ?
#
loop_
_entity_poly.entity_id
_entity_poly.type
_entity_poly.pdbx_seq_one_letter_code
_entity_poly.pdbx_strand_id
1 'polypeptide(L)' 'IEPIARSGKLGVLLFQFPKWFPRSRTNMDYLVRLRSRLPREYPMAVEFRNRSWMESDRHTRDTLRFLRQEELIHV' A
#
# COMPACT_ATOMS: atom_id res chain seq x y z
N ILE A 1 10.16 -9.92 3.36
CA ILE A 1 9.83 -8.82 2.44
C ILE A 1 9.69 -7.55 3.24
N GLU A 2 10.62 -6.64 3.05
CA GLU A 2 10.52 -5.38 3.74
C GLU A 2 10.42 -4.23 2.74
N PRO A 3 9.31 -3.47 2.77
CA PRO A 3 9.20 -2.29 1.93
C PRO A 3 10.12 -1.20 2.45
N ILE A 4 10.52 -0.32 1.56
CA ILE A 4 11.30 0.85 1.94
C ILE A 4 10.33 1.90 2.48
N ALA A 5 10.52 2.27 3.75
CA ALA A 5 9.72 3.31 4.38
C ALA A 5 10.46 4.65 4.30
N ARG A 6 9.74 5.69 3.91
CA ARG A 6 10.28 7.04 3.85
C ARG A 6 9.31 8.00 4.50
N SER A 7 9.83 8.97 5.26
CA SER A 7 8.96 10.01 5.78
C SER A 7 8.88 11.13 4.74
N GLY A 8 7.67 11.54 4.42
CA GLY A 8 7.43 12.66 3.52
C GLY A 8 7.54 13.99 4.24
N LYS A 9 7.56 15.07 3.47
CA LYS A 9 7.73 16.42 4.01
C LYS A 9 6.61 16.86 4.96
N LEU A 10 5.43 16.25 4.87
CA LEU A 10 4.27 16.61 5.68
C LEU A 10 3.93 15.53 6.71
N GLY A 11 4.92 14.72 7.09
CA GLY A 11 4.67 13.67 8.06
C GLY A 11 3.99 12.42 7.50
N VAL A 12 3.90 12.33 6.17
CA VAL A 12 3.35 11.15 5.51
C VAL A 12 4.42 10.07 5.45
N LEU A 13 4.04 8.85 5.84
CA LEU A 13 4.93 7.70 5.72
C LEU A 13 4.70 7.06 4.34
N LEU A 14 5.75 7.03 3.52
CA LEU A 14 5.67 6.43 2.19
C LEU A 14 6.37 5.08 2.19
N PHE A 15 5.66 4.04 1.78
CA PHE A 15 6.20 2.70 1.63
C PHE A 15 6.24 2.34 0.16
N GLN A 16 7.44 2.01 -0.34
CA GLN A 16 7.61 1.55 -1.71
C GLN A 16 7.72 0.03 -1.70
N PHE A 17 6.89 -0.62 -2.50
CA PHE A 17 6.89 -2.06 -2.61
C PHE A 17 7.57 -2.46 -3.93
N PRO A 18 8.55 -3.39 -3.87
CA PRO A 18 9.33 -3.74 -5.06
C PRO A 18 8.52 -4.55 -6.07
N LYS A 19 9.13 -4.78 -7.25
CA LYS A 19 8.48 -5.52 -8.32
C LYS A 19 8.09 -6.94 -7.94
N TRP A 20 8.77 -7.52 -6.98
CA TRP A 20 8.47 -8.89 -6.52
C TRP A 20 7.42 -8.95 -5.42
N PHE A 21 6.64 -7.88 -5.25
CA PHE A 21 5.53 -7.84 -4.30
C PHE A 21 4.21 -7.78 -5.07
N PRO A 22 3.72 -8.93 -5.57
CA PRO A 22 2.51 -8.96 -6.37
C PRO A 22 1.25 -8.81 -5.53
N ARG A 23 0.14 -8.51 -6.19
CA ARG A 23 -1.15 -8.48 -5.54
C ARG A 23 -1.56 -9.90 -5.20
N SER A 24 -1.61 -10.21 -3.92
CA SER A 24 -2.03 -11.50 -3.42
C SER A 24 -2.71 -11.29 -2.07
N ARG A 25 -3.48 -12.28 -1.66
CA ARG A 25 -4.15 -12.21 -0.37
C ARG A 25 -3.13 -12.06 0.77
N THR A 26 -2.05 -12.80 0.71
CA THR A 26 -0.99 -12.73 1.71
C THR A 26 -0.41 -11.32 1.80
N ASN A 27 -0.15 -10.71 0.65
CA ASN A 27 0.42 -9.37 0.61
C ASN A 27 -0.61 -8.30 1.02
N MET A 28 -1.87 -8.51 0.69
CA MET A 28 -2.93 -7.62 1.17
C MET A 28 -3.06 -7.69 2.69
N ASP A 29 -2.99 -8.89 3.24
CA ASP A 29 -3.00 -9.07 4.70
C ASP A 29 -1.79 -8.42 5.35
N TYR A 30 -0.65 -8.47 4.69
CA TYR A 30 0.55 -7.80 5.16
C TYR A 30 0.33 -6.28 5.26
N LEU A 31 -0.31 -5.69 4.26
CA LEU A 31 -0.63 -4.26 4.28
C LEU A 31 -1.56 -3.90 5.42
N VAL A 32 -2.56 -4.74 5.67
CA VAL A 32 -3.49 -4.51 6.78
C VAL A 32 -2.75 -4.52 8.12
N ARG A 33 -1.86 -5.50 8.31
CA ARG A 33 -1.06 -5.59 9.52
C ARG A 33 -0.12 -4.40 9.67
N LEU A 34 0.51 -4.02 8.59
CA LEU A 34 1.43 -2.88 8.59
C LEU A 34 0.69 -1.60 8.99
N ARG A 35 -0.49 -1.38 8.40
CA ARG A 35 -1.30 -0.21 8.73
C ARG A 35 -1.72 -0.22 10.21
N SER A 36 -2.08 -1.38 10.73
CA SER A 36 -2.54 -1.50 12.11
C SER A 36 -1.45 -1.20 13.14
N ARG A 37 -0.19 -1.33 12.75
CA ARG A 37 0.95 -1.05 13.64
C ARG A 37 1.31 0.43 13.71
N LEU A 38 0.75 1.23 12.81
CA LEU A 38 1.05 2.66 12.76
C LEU A 38 -0.12 3.44 13.36
N PRO A 39 0.18 4.56 14.06
CA PRO A 39 -0.90 5.40 14.56
C PRO A 39 -1.77 5.91 13.41
N ARG A 40 -3.08 5.89 13.61
CA ARG A 40 -4.04 6.32 12.57
C ARG A 40 -3.90 7.80 12.22
N GLU A 41 -3.33 8.59 13.12
CA GLU A 41 -3.09 10.00 12.90
C GLU A 41 -1.99 10.28 11.87
N TYR A 42 -1.17 9.27 11.56
CA TYR A 42 -0.13 9.41 10.53
C TYR A 42 -0.63 8.87 9.20
N PRO A 43 -0.70 9.73 8.17
CA PRO A 43 -1.05 9.25 6.84
C PRO A 43 -0.01 8.25 6.33
N MET A 44 -0.48 7.19 5.70
CA MET A 44 0.39 6.17 5.12
C MET A 44 0.11 6.08 3.62
N ALA A 45 1.16 6.29 2.83
CA ALA A 45 1.07 6.18 1.38
C ALA A 45 1.80 4.93 0.91
N VAL A 46 1.32 4.32 -0.16
CA VAL A 46 1.93 3.13 -0.74
C VAL A 46 2.19 3.34 -2.21
N GLU A 47 3.31 2.83 -2.70
CA GLU A 47 3.66 2.82 -4.11
C GLU A 47 3.93 1.39 -4.53
N PHE A 48 3.18 0.89 -5.51
CA PHE A 48 3.35 -0.45 -6.02
C PHE A 48 4.11 -0.42 -7.34
N ARG A 49 5.11 -1.27 -7.46
CA ARG A 49 5.88 -1.41 -8.69
C ARG A 49 5.51 -2.68 -9.47
N ASN A 50 4.80 -3.62 -8.83
CA ASN A 50 4.32 -4.81 -9.52
C ASN A 50 3.00 -4.49 -10.22
N ARG A 51 2.90 -4.90 -11.49
CA ARG A 51 1.75 -4.57 -12.32
C ARG A 51 0.45 -5.24 -11.86
N SER A 52 0.54 -6.34 -11.12
CA SER A 52 -0.65 -7.08 -10.71
C SER A 52 -1.62 -6.24 -9.88
N TRP A 53 -1.14 -5.20 -9.21
CA TRP A 53 -1.99 -4.29 -8.45
C TRP A 53 -2.89 -3.45 -9.34
N MET A 54 -2.44 -3.16 -10.57
CA MET A 54 -3.12 -2.30 -11.52
C MET A 54 -3.19 -2.92 -12.91
N GLU A 55 -3.24 -4.25 -12.99
CA GLU A 55 -3.15 -4.97 -14.25
C GLU A 55 -4.34 -4.75 -15.17
N SER A 56 -5.52 -4.59 -14.60
CA SER A 56 -6.75 -4.35 -15.36
C SER A 56 -7.58 -3.30 -14.64
N ASP A 57 -8.61 -2.79 -15.32
CA ASP A 57 -9.52 -1.83 -14.70
C ASP A 57 -10.17 -2.40 -13.44
N ARG A 58 -10.48 -3.70 -13.48
CA ARG A 58 -11.05 -4.39 -12.34
C ARG A 58 -10.07 -4.45 -11.17
N HIS A 59 -8.82 -4.86 -11.45
CA HIS A 59 -7.79 -4.92 -10.42
C HIS A 59 -7.47 -3.55 -9.85
N THR A 60 -7.42 -2.54 -10.71
CA THR A 60 -7.20 -1.17 -10.28
C THR A 60 -8.31 -0.71 -9.33
N ARG A 61 -9.55 -0.98 -9.71
CA ARG A 61 -10.70 -0.59 -8.90
C ARG A 61 -10.72 -1.28 -7.56
N ASP A 62 -10.45 -2.60 -7.56
CA ASP A 62 -10.41 -3.39 -6.32
C ASP A 62 -9.28 -2.93 -5.42
N THR A 63 -8.12 -2.66 -5.99
CA THR A 63 -6.96 -2.18 -5.24
C THR A 63 -7.26 -0.82 -4.59
N LEU A 64 -7.81 0.13 -5.35
CA LEU A 64 -8.13 1.44 -4.81
C LEU A 64 -9.20 1.37 -3.72
N ARG A 65 -10.18 0.49 -3.89
CA ARG A 65 -11.20 0.27 -2.87
C ARG A 65 -10.59 -0.28 -1.59
N PHE A 66 -9.69 -1.26 -1.73
CA PHE A 66 -8.99 -1.85 -0.59
C PHE A 66 -8.16 -0.79 0.15
N LEU A 67 -7.40 0.01 -0.59
CA LEU A 67 -6.57 1.05 0.01
C LEU A 67 -7.43 2.08 0.75
N ARG A 68 -8.56 2.45 0.16
CA ARG A 68 -9.48 3.39 0.81
C ARG A 68 -10.03 2.83 2.12
N GLN A 69 -10.41 1.56 2.12
CA GLN A 69 -10.93 0.90 3.32
C GLN A 69 -9.91 0.85 4.43
N GLU A 70 -8.63 0.70 4.08
CA GLU A 70 -7.54 0.63 5.05
C GLU A 70 -6.92 2.00 5.33
N GLU A 71 -7.50 3.06 4.79
CA GLU A 71 -6.99 4.43 4.97
C GLU A 71 -5.57 4.60 4.44
N LEU A 72 -5.28 3.96 3.30
CA LEU A 72 -4.00 4.04 2.63
C LEU A 72 -4.11 4.97 1.41
N ILE A 73 -3.05 5.72 1.17
CA ILE A 73 -2.99 6.65 0.03
C ILE A 73 -2.16 5.99 -1.07
N HIS A 74 -2.72 5.93 -2.27
CA HIS A 74 -1.98 5.41 -3.42
C HIS A 74 -1.19 6.53 -4.09
N VAL A 75 0.08 6.24 -4.37
CA VAL A 75 0.96 7.18 -5.05
C VAL A 75 1.16 6.75 -6.49
#